data_b67f0ab687da4a21207da082f80ea81d
#
_entry.id   b67f0ab687da4a21207da082f80ea81d
#
_cell.length_a   1.000
_cell.length_b   1.000
_cell.length_c   1.000
_cell.angle_alpha   90.00
_cell.angle_beta   90.00
_cell.angle_gamma   90.00
#
_symmetry.space_group_name_H-M   'P 1'
#
loop_
_entity.id
_entity.type
_entity.pdbx_description
1 polymer ?
#
loop_
_entity_poly.entity_id
_entity_poly.type
_entity_poly.pdbx_seq_one_letter_code
_entity_poly.pdbx_strand_id
1 'polypeptide(L)'
;MAILGIFTGDGFTKQKYEELRKEVDWEHKHATGAILHAAGFDDSGNNIRVADIWESEQDFNNFVNSRLKPAMERLNITMPKGEIVPIHNVNAFAAIDKHKV
;
A
#
# COMPACT_ATOMS: atom_id res chain seq x y z
N MET A 1 6.45 17.13 3.45
CA MET A 1 6.45 16.98 1.97
C MET A 1 5.79 15.65 1.63
N ALA A 2 4.76 15.70 0.79
CA ALA A 2 4.08 14.48 0.38
C ALA A 2 4.99 13.62 -0.51
N ILE A 3 4.81 12.31 -0.42
CA ILE A 3 5.65 11.33 -1.11
C ILE A 3 4.79 10.36 -1.93
N LEU A 4 5.41 9.83 -2.98
CA LEU A 4 4.89 8.74 -3.79
C LEU A 4 5.75 7.51 -3.56
N GLY A 5 5.11 6.41 -3.16
CA GLY A 5 5.77 5.11 -3.04
C GLY A 5 5.33 4.19 -4.16
N ILE A 6 6.28 3.51 -4.79
CA ILE A 6 6.02 2.56 -5.87
C ILE A 6 6.68 1.25 -5.47
N PHE A 7 5.90 0.18 -5.36
CA PHE A 7 6.39 -1.11 -4.84
C PHE A 7 6.01 -2.27 -5.74
N THR A 8 6.89 -3.25 -5.83
CA THR A 8 6.66 -4.51 -6.54
C THR A 8 7.02 -5.68 -5.63
N GLY A 9 6.15 -6.69 -5.60
CA GLY A 9 6.38 -7.89 -4.80
C GLY A 9 6.17 -9.15 -5.60
N ASP A 10 7.26 -9.86 -5.89
CA ASP A 10 7.19 -11.17 -6.55
C ASP A 10 6.75 -12.21 -5.53
N GLY A 11 5.78 -13.03 -5.91
CA GLY A 11 5.20 -14.01 -5.00
C GLY A 11 4.25 -13.42 -3.97
N PHE A 12 4.01 -12.11 -4.02
CA PHE A 12 3.00 -11.45 -3.19
C PHE A 12 1.66 -11.54 -3.94
N THR A 13 0.90 -12.59 -3.63
CA THR A 13 -0.30 -12.97 -4.36
C THR A 13 -1.53 -12.20 -3.92
N LYS A 14 -2.60 -12.28 -4.72
CA LYS A 14 -3.91 -11.74 -4.33
C LYS A 14 -4.36 -12.27 -2.99
N GLN A 15 -4.18 -13.58 -2.76
CA GLN A 15 -4.58 -14.20 -1.50
C GLN A 15 -3.83 -13.60 -0.31
N LYS A 16 -2.52 -13.45 -0.43
CA LYS A 16 -1.71 -12.83 0.61
C LYS A 16 -2.13 -11.39 0.87
N TYR A 17 -2.43 -10.65 -0.20
CA TYR A 17 -2.90 -9.28 -0.08
C TYR A 17 -4.21 -9.20 0.69
N GLU A 18 -5.18 -10.05 0.38
CA GLU A 18 -6.47 -10.05 1.06
C GLU A 18 -6.34 -10.43 2.54
N GLU A 19 -5.45 -11.36 2.87
CA GLU A 19 -5.15 -11.70 4.27
C GLU A 19 -4.55 -10.51 5.01
N LEU A 20 -3.57 -9.83 4.39
CA LEU A 20 -2.92 -8.66 4.96
C LEU A 20 -3.90 -7.50 5.14
N ARG A 21 -4.72 -7.25 4.15
CA ARG A 21 -5.75 -6.21 4.16
C ARG A 21 -6.69 -6.36 5.34
N LYS A 22 -7.14 -7.58 5.63
CA LYS A 22 -8.00 -7.87 6.77
C LYS A 22 -7.27 -7.73 8.10
N GLU A 23 -6.04 -8.22 8.16
CA GLU A 23 -5.24 -8.20 9.39
C GLU A 23 -4.91 -6.78 9.82
N VAL A 24 -4.48 -5.94 8.90
CA VAL A 24 -4.14 -4.53 9.18
C VAL A 24 -5.38 -3.66 9.28
N ASP A 25 -6.40 -3.96 8.47
CA ASP A 25 -7.69 -3.26 8.44
C ASP A 25 -7.55 -1.75 8.15
N TRP A 26 -6.73 -1.43 7.17
CA TRP A 26 -6.50 -0.01 6.82
C TRP A 26 -7.72 0.69 6.24
N GLU A 27 -8.73 -0.04 5.79
CA GLU A 27 -9.97 0.54 5.27
C GLU A 27 -10.84 1.13 6.37
N HIS A 28 -10.82 0.52 7.56
CA HIS A 28 -11.60 0.97 8.71
C HIS A 28 -10.76 1.71 9.74
N LYS A 29 -9.47 1.39 9.80
CA LYS A 29 -8.51 2.01 10.72
C LYS A 29 -7.49 2.76 9.87
N HIS A 30 -7.87 3.95 9.44
CA HIS A 30 -7.06 4.76 8.55
C HIS A 30 -5.72 5.12 9.18
N ALA A 31 -4.65 4.99 8.41
CA ALA A 31 -3.32 5.37 8.86
C ALA A 31 -3.16 6.88 8.78
N THR A 32 -2.53 7.46 9.80
CA THR A 32 -2.22 8.89 9.81
C THR A 32 -1.35 9.24 8.60
N GLY A 33 -1.76 10.23 7.82
CA GLY A 33 -1.02 10.72 6.66
C GLY A 33 -1.26 9.94 5.37
N ALA A 34 -2.06 8.90 5.38
CA ALA A 34 -2.38 8.17 4.15
C ALA A 34 -3.30 9.00 3.26
N ILE A 35 -2.93 9.15 1.99
CA ILE A 35 -3.71 9.90 1.01
C ILE A 35 -4.36 8.96 0.00
N LEU A 36 -3.58 8.04 -0.56
CA LEU A 36 -4.05 7.10 -1.57
C LEU A 36 -3.25 5.81 -1.51
N HIS A 37 -3.95 4.71 -1.68
CA HIS A 37 -3.34 3.40 -1.85
C HIS A 37 -4.04 2.70 -3.00
N ALA A 38 -3.26 2.25 -3.98
CA ALA A 38 -3.78 1.48 -5.10
C ALA A 38 -2.94 0.23 -5.26
N ALA A 39 -3.61 -0.91 -5.41
CA ALA A 39 -2.94 -2.19 -5.60
C ALA A 39 -3.47 -2.86 -6.84
N GLY A 40 -2.58 -3.45 -7.61
CA GLY A 40 -2.90 -4.27 -8.75
C GLY A 40 -2.00 -5.49 -8.78
N PHE A 41 -2.27 -6.38 -9.70
CA PHE A 41 -1.50 -7.63 -9.86
C PHE A 41 -1.25 -7.86 -11.33
N ASP A 42 -0.16 -8.54 -11.66
CA ASP A 42 0.05 -9.00 -13.03
C ASP A 42 -1.02 -10.04 -13.41
N ASP A 43 -1.01 -10.49 -14.66
CA ASP A 43 -2.04 -11.41 -15.17
C ASP A 43 -2.12 -12.71 -14.39
N SER A 44 -1.00 -13.16 -13.81
CA SER A 44 -0.99 -14.39 -13.02
C SER A 44 -1.70 -14.23 -11.67
N GLY A 45 -1.83 -13.00 -11.16
CA GLY A 45 -2.33 -12.73 -9.83
C GLY A 45 -1.34 -13.03 -8.72
N ASN A 46 -0.09 -13.31 -9.07
CA ASN A 46 0.94 -13.76 -8.12
C ASN A 46 1.97 -12.68 -7.78
N ASN A 47 1.94 -11.54 -8.47
CA ASN A 47 2.94 -10.51 -8.28
C ASN A 47 2.26 -9.15 -8.15
N ILE A 48 2.35 -8.54 -6.97
CA ILE A 48 1.68 -7.28 -6.66
C ILE A 48 2.42 -6.07 -7.24
N ARG A 49 1.64 -5.04 -7.55
CA ARG A 49 2.12 -3.69 -7.88
C ARG A 49 1.34 -2.70 -7.04
N VAL A 50 2.04 -1.83 -6.33
CA VAL A 50 1.40 -0.87 -5.41
C VAL A 50 1.88 0.54 -5.72
N ALA A 51 0.95 1.48 -5.68
CA ALA A 51 1.26 2.91 -5.68
C ALA A 51 0.59 3.55 -4.48
N ASP A 52 1.37 4.23 -3.65
CA ASP A 52 0.89 4.90 -2.45
C ASP A 52 1.24 6.38 -2.49
N ILE A 53 0.36 7.20 -1.93
CA ILE A 53 0.63 8.61 -1.67
C ILE A 53 0.43 8.87 -0.19
N TRP A 54 1.41 9.53 0.44
CA TRP A 54 1.41 9.84 1.88
C TRP A 54 1.78 11.30 2.10
N GLU A 55 1.27 11.89 3.18
CA GLU A 55 1.60 13.26 3.57
C GLU A 55 3.10 13.44 3.82
N SER A 56 3.78 12.39 4.32
CA SER A 56 5.22 12.42 4.57
C SER A 56 5.79 11.02 4.59
N GLU A 57 7.10 10.92 4.37
CA GLU A 57 7.81 9.66 4.51
C GLU A 57 7.77 9.15 5.95
N GLN A 58 7.78 10.06 6.92
CA GLN A 58 7.69 9.67 8.33
C GLN A 58 6.37 8.97 8.64
N ASP A 59 5.25 9.50 8.13
CA ASP A 59 3.94 8.87 8.32
C ASP A 59 3.90 7.48 7.69
N PHE A 60 4.46 7.33 6.50
CA PHE A 60 4.58 6.04 5.85
C PHE A 60 5.40 5.06 6.69
N ASN A 61 6.58 5.48 7.15
CA ASN A 61 7.46 4.64 7.97
C ASN A 61 6.80 4.26 9.30
N ASN A 62 6.06 5.17 9.93
CA ASN A 62 5.33 4.88 11.16
C ASN A 62 4.28 3.80 10.94
N PHE A 63 3.54 3.88 9.85
CA PHE A 63 2.56 2.86 9.50
C PHE A 63 3.22 1.51 9.23
N VAL A 64 4.28 1.49 8.45
CA VAL A 64 5.02 0.26 8.14
C VAL A 64 5.52 -0.39 9.42
N ASN A 65 6.18 0.37 10.28
CA ASN A 65 6.81 -0.18 11.47
C ASN A 65 5.81 -0.61 12.53
N SER A 66 4.71 0.11 12.69
CA SER A 66 3.75 -0.15 13.77
C SER A 66 2.65 -1.13 13.37
N ARG A 67 2.25 -1.19 12.11
CA ARG A 67 1.07 -1.94 11.68
C ARG A 67 1.34 -2.93 10.55
N LEU A 68 2.03 -2.51 9.49
CA LEU A 68 2.19 -3.33 8.29
C LEU A 68 3.20 -4.45 8.49
N LYS A 69 4.42 -4.10 8.91
CA LYS A 69 5.51 -5.06 9.07
C LYS A 69 5.18 -6.16 10.09
N PRO A 70 4.62 -5.84 11.28
CA PRO A 70 4.23 -6.89 12.21
C PRO A 70 3.20 -7.86 11.63
N ALA A 71 2.21 -7.35 10.86
CA ALA A 71 1.21 -8.20 10.23
C ALA A 71 1.83 -9.08 9.15
N MET A 72 2.73 -8.53 8.34
CA MET A 72 3.43 -9.30 7.31
C MET A 72 4.28 -10.41 7.91
N GLU A 73 4.94 -10.14 9.04
CA GLU A 73 5.70 -11.17 9.76
C GLU A 73 4.80 -12.29 10.26
N ARG A 74 3.64 -11.95 10.86
CA ARG A 74 2.66 -12.95 11.32
C ARG A 74 2.12 -13.80 10.18
N LEU A 75 1.92 -13.21 9.02
CA LEU A 75 1.35 -13.88 7.85
C LEU A 75 2.44 -14.51 6.95
N ASN A 76 3.70 -14.37 7.33
CA ASN A 76 4.84 -14.89 6.57
C ASN A 76 4.88 -14.33 5.14
N ILE A 77 4.71 -13.01 5.02
CA ILE A 77 4.73 -12.30 3.74
C ILE A 77 6.01 -11.47 3.67
N THR A 78 6.71 -11.58 2.55
CA THR A 78 7.93 -10.81 2.30
C THR A 78 7.58 -9.39 1.86
N MET A 79 8.25 -8.38 2.44
CA MET A 79 8.06 -6.98 2.07
C MET A 79 8.36 -6.78 0.58
N PRO A 80 7.49 -6.06 -0.15
CA PRO A 80 7.78 -5.71 -1.54
C PRO A 80 8.95 -4.72 -1.61
N LYS A 81 9.62 -4.72 -2.76
CA LYS A 81 10.71 -3.80 -3.04
C LYS A 81 10.15 -2.59 -3.74
N GLY A 82 10.76 -1.43 -3.51
CA GLY A 82 10.30 -0.24 -4.18
C GLY A 82 11.12 0.98 -3.86
N GLU A 83 10.58 2.11 -4.25
CA GLU A 83 11.21 3.41 -4.05
C GLU A 83 10.20 4.43 -3.59
N ILE A 84 10.70 5.45 -2.90
CA ILE A 84 9.93 6.59 -2.42
C ILE A 84 10.53 7.83 -3.04
N VAL A 85 9.68 8.63 -3.68
CA VAL A 85 10.09 9.90 -4.29
C VAL A 85 9.17 11.03 -3.82
N PRO A 86 9.66 12.29 -3.80
CA PRO A 86 8.77 13.42 -3.54
C PRO A 86 7.68 13.49 -4.59
N ILE A 87 6.44 13.76 -4.17
CA ILE A 87 5.37 13.92 -5.13
C ILE A 87 5.40 15.30 -5.77
N HIS A 88 5.12 15.38 -7.07
CA HIS A 88 5.06 16.64 -7.79
C HIS A 88 3.65 17.18 -7.84
N ASN A 89 2.69 16.35 -8.28
CA ASN A 89 1.28 16.72 -8.25
C ASN A 89 0.39 15.47 -8.17
N VAL A 90 -0.86 15.68 -7.77
CA VAL A 90 -1.89 14.63 -7.75
C VAL A 90 -3.11 15.19 -8.47
N ASN A 91 -3.65 14.40 -9.40
CA ASN A 91 -4.94 14.67 -9.99
C ASN A 91 -5.86 13.48 -9.66
N ALA A 92 -6.96 13.76 -8.97
CA ALA A 92 -7.93 12.74 -8.66
C ALA A 92 -9.24 13.07 -9.37
N PHE A 93 -9.78 12.10 -10.10
CA PHE A 93 -10.99 12.28 -10.90
C PHE A 93 -12.16 11.55 -10.26
N ALA A 94 -13.38 12.01 -10.51
CA ALA A 94 -14.57 11.47 -9.87
C ALA A 94 -14.74 9.96 -10.09
N ALA A 95 -14.22 9.43 -11.19
CA ALA A 95 -14.31 8.00 -11.48
C ALA A 95 -13.60 7.13 -10.43
N ILE A 96 -12.68 7.69 -9.62
CA ILE A 96 -12.02 6.95 -8.56
C ILE A 96 -13.02 6.40 -7.55
N ASP A 97 -14.16 7.07 -7.37
CA ASP A 97 -15.15 6.65 -6.37
C ASP A 97 -15.78 5.29 -6.69
N LYS A 98 -15.77 4.88 -7.97
CA LYS A 98 -16.27 3.56 -8.38
C LYS A 98 -15.35 2.42 -7.94
N HIS A 99 -14.10 2.71 -7.62
CA HIS A 99 -13.07 1.73 -7.35
C HIS A 99 -12.62 1.71 -5.89
N LYS A 100 -13.16 2.60 -5.08
CA LYS A 100 -12.86 2.63 -3.65
C LYS A 100 -13.50 1.45 -2.92
N VAL A 101 -12.79 0.93 -1.96
CA VAL A 101 -13.28 -0.12 -1.08
C VAL A 101 -13.41 0.35 0.35
#